data_88b535cf203d8668b554ea1fc510779c
#
_entry.id   88b535cf203d8668b554ea1fc510779c
#
_cell.length_a   1.000
_cell.length_b   1.000
_cell.length_c   1.000
_cell.angle_alpha   90.00
_cell.angle_beta   90.00
_cell.angle_gamma   90.00
#
_symmetry.space_group_name_H-M   'P 1'
#
loop_
_entity.id
_entity.type
_entity.pdbx_description
1 polymer ?
#
loop_
_entity_poly.entity_id
_entity_poly.type
_entity_poly.pdbx_seq_one_letter_code
_entity_poly.pdbx_strand_id
1 'polypeptide(L)'
;MVNAFGVWDPDKMGLHSTVLNHLSNLLSGSSIRLLVVGGAGSLYTDKTHTMMISDVPDFPKDYKPVADAMKKSLNELRKRKDVVWTYISPAAEFDAAGARTGRYLLAGEEFTTNAEGKSYISYADYAIAMVDEAEKGNHKNQRISVLGK
;
A
#
# COMPACT_ATOMS: atom_id res chain seq x y z
N MET A 1 2.65 -0.22 15.14
CA MET A 1 3.09 -1.53 14.57
C MET A 1 3.18 -1.41 13.06
N VAL A 2 4.23 -1.97 12.43
CA VAL A 2 4.37 -1.99 10.95
C VAL A 2 4.22 -3.42 10.47
N ASN A 3 3.37 -3.62 9.46
CA ASN A 3 3.23 -4.87 8.72
C ASN A 3 3.88 -4.70 7.33
N ALA A 4 5.05 -5.31 7.15
CA ALA A 4 5.77 -5.39 5.88
C ALA A 4 5.77 -6.83 5.32
N PHE A 5 4.78 -7.64 5.70
CA PHE A 5 4.64 -8.99 5.18
C PHE A 5 4.32 -8.95 3.68
N GLY A 6 5.01 -9.78 2.92
CA GLY A 6 4.77 -9.98 1.50
C GLY A 6 5.06 -11.43 1.10
N VAL A 7 4.26 -11.97 0.18
CA VAL A 7 4.45 -13.30 -0.41
C VAL A 7 4.08 -13.25 -1.89
N TRP A 8 4.88 -13.92 -2.71
CA TRP A 8 4.76 -13.95 -4.17
C TRP A 8 4.43 -15.33 -4.73
N ASP A 9 4.43 -16.36 -3.85
CA ASP A 9 4.07 -17.70 -4.20
C ASP A 9 2.55 -17.79 -4.48
N PRO A 10 2.12 -18.17 -5.70
CA PRO A 10 0.70 -18.22 -6.07
C PRO A 10 -0.16 -19.07 -5.13
N ASP A 11 0.40 -20.15 -4.57
CA ASP A 11 -0.31 -21.04 -3.65
C ASP A 11 -0.50 -20.43 -2.25
N LYS A 12 0.21 -19.33 -1.96
CA LYS A 12 0.23 -18.68 -0.64
C LYS A 12 -0.40 -17.28 -0.63
N MET A 13 -1.04 -16.86 -1.72
CA MET A 13 -1.64 -15.51 -1.81
C MET A 13 -2.65 -15.22 -0.69
N GLY A 14 -3.35 -16.23 -0.18
CA GLY A 14 -4.27 -16.09 0.95
C GLY A 14 -3.62 -15.57 2.24
N LEU A 15 -2.30 -15.72 2.38
CA LEU A 15 -1.57 -15.24 3.56
C LEU A 15 -1.59 -13.72 3.69
N HIS A 16 -1.75 -12.96 2.59
CA HIS A 16 -1.93 -11.50 2.67
C HIS A 16 -3.12 -11.13 3.57
N SER A 17 -4.28 -11.76 3.37
CA SER A 17 -5.46 -11.56 4.22
C SER A 17 -5.28 -12.19 5.60
N THR A 18 -4.75 -13.41 5.69
CA THR A 18 -4.61 -14.13 6.96
C THR A 18 -3.72 -13.37 7.94
N VAL A 19 -2.54 -12.93 7.50
CA VAL A 19 -1.59 -12.19 8.35
C VAL A 19 -2.18 -10.84 8.76
N LEU A 20 -2.75 -10.09 7.80
CA LEU A 20 -3.33 -8.78 8.10
C LEU A 20 -4.51 -8.88 9.08
N ASN A 21 -5.37 -9.87 8.91
CA ASN A 21 -6.49 -10.11 9.83
C ASN A 21 -6.00 -10.54 11.22
N HIS A 22 -4.98 -11.39 11.30
CA HIS A 22 -4.38 -11.79 12.56
C HIS A 22 -3.82 -10.58 13.33
N LEU A 23 -3.02 -9.74 12.68
CA LEU A 23 -2.48 -8.52 13.30
C LEU A 23 -3.59 -7.55 13.69
N SER A 24 -4.62 -7.41 12.86
CA SER A 24 -5.79 -6.59 13.17
C SER A 24 -6.54 -7.10 14.40
N ASN A 25 -6.69 -8.41 14.56
CA ASN A 25 -7.32 -9.02 15.74
C ASN A 25 -6.51 -8.77 17.01
N LEU A 26 -5.18 -8.87 16.94
CA LEU A 26 -4.30 -8.58 18.08
C LEU A 26 -4.37 -7.11 18.52
N LEU A 27 -4.65 -6.19 17.59
CA LEU A 27 -4.73 -4.76 17.87
C LEU A 27 -6.16 -4.25 18.08
N SER A 28 -7.15 -5.14 18.02
CA SER A 28 -8.57 -4.79 18.20
C SER A 28 -8.81 -4.08 19.52
N GLY A 29 -9.46 -2.93 19.48
CA GLY A 29 -9.74 -2.11 20.67
C GLY A 29 -8.54 -1.40 21.29
N SER A 30 -7.34 -1.55 20.71
CA SER A 30 -6.14 -0.86 21.21
C SER A 30 -5.95 0.50 20.54
N SER A 31 -5.14 1.36 21.15
CA SER A 31 -4.70 2.63 20.55
C SER A 31 -3.51 2.48 19.60
N ILE A 32 -2.97 1.27 19.46
CA ILE A 32 -1.80 1.00 18.62
C ILE A 32 -2.23 1.01 17.15
N ARG A 33 -1.63 1.91 16.37
CA ARG A 33 -1.90 2.01 14.95
C ARG A 33 -1.14 0.93 14.16
N LEU A 34 -1.84 0.31 13.21
CA LEU A 34 -1.28 -0.63 12.24
C LEU A 34 -0.95 0.09 10.94
N LEU A 35 0.33 0.20 10.61
CA LEU A 35 0.80 0.69 9.32
C LEU A 35 1.07 -0.51 8.42
N VAL A 36 0.51 -0.50 7.22
CA VAL A 36 0.60 -1.62 6.29
C VAL A 36 1.35 -1.20 5.04
N VAL A 37 2.40 -1.94 4.70
CA VAL A 37 3.04 -1.84 3.38
C VAL A 37 2.07 -2.40 2.35
N GLY A 38 1.55 -1.51 1.51
CA GLY A 38 0.54 -1.82 0.52
C GLY A 38 1.10 -2.14 -0.85
N GLY A 39 0.19 -2.27 -1.82
CA GLY A 39 0.51 -2.43 -3.23
C GLY A 39 -0.11 -1.33 -4.09
N ALA A 40 0.48 -1.07 -5.27
CA ALA A 40 -0.02 -0.08 -6.22
C ALA A 40 -1.24 -0.58 -7.03
N GLY A 41 -1.40 -1.89 -7.18
CA GLY A 41 -2.43 -2.48 -8.06
C GLY A 41 -3.87 -2.09 -7.73
N SER A 42 -4.15 -1.71 -6.47
CA SER A 42 -5.47 -1.26 -6.03
C SER A 42 -5.66 0.27 -6.09
N LEU A 43 -4.69 1.03 -6.59
CA LEU A 43 -4.86 2.46 -6.87
C LEU A 43 -5.85 2.64 -8.01
N TYR A 44 -6.70 3.65 -7.92
CA TYR A 44 -7.65 3.97 -8.97
C TYR A 44 -6.96 4.69 -10.14
N THR A 45 -7.44 4.44 -11.36
CA THR A 45 -6.91 5.10 -12.55
C THR A 45 -7.18 6.59 -12.58
N ASP A 46 -8.28 7.01 -11.95
CA ASP A 46 -8.74 8.39 -11.92
C ASP A 46 -9.69 8.67 -10.73
N LYS A 47 -10.14 9.92 -10.64
CA LYS A 47 -11.02 10.40 -9.55
C LYS A 47 -12.45 9.84 -9.59
N THR A 48 -12.85 9.12 -10.63
CA THR A 48 -14.17 8.47 -10.66
C THR A 48 -14.23 7.23 -9.80
N HIS A 49 -13.05 6.67 -9.44
CA HIS A 49 -12.87 5.45 -8.64
C HIS A 49 -13.64 4.24 -9.21
N THR A 50 -13.77 4.17 -10.53
CA THR A 50 -14.49 3.08 -11.22
C THR A 50 -13.60 1.94 -11.65
N MET A 51 -12.29 2.20 -11.88
CA MET A 51 -11.31 1.24 -12.37
C MET A 51 -10.03 1.34 -11.55
N MET A 52 -9.43 0.20 -11.23
CA MET A 52 -8.13 0.13 -10.56
C MET A 52 -7.02 -0.19 -11.56
N ILE A 53 -5.77 0.11 -11.19
CA ILE A 53 -4.60 -0.19 -12.05
C ILE A 53 -4.53 -1.68 -12.39
N SER A 54 -4.82 -2.56 -11.44
CA SER A 54 -4.82 -4.01 -11.70
C SER A 54 -5.93 -4.50 -12.63
N ASP A 55 -6.91 -3.66 -12.95
CA ASP A 55 -8.05 -4.01 -13.80
C ASP A 55 -7.86 -3.53 -15.26
N VAL A 56 -6.78 -2.76 -15.54
CA VAL A 56 -6.48 -2.35 -16.92
C VAL A 56 -5.99 -3.53 -17.77
N PRO A 57 -6.32 -3.58 -19.08
CA PRO A 57 -5.97 -4.71 -19.94
C PRO A 57 -4.46 -5.02 -20.02
N ASP A 58 -3.63 -3.98 -19.93
CA ASP A 58 -2.17 -4.08 -20.04
C ASP A 58 -1.47 -4.33 -18.71
N PHE A 59 -2.22 -4.57 -17.61
CA PHE A 59 -1.61 -4.89 -16.33
C PHE A 59 -0.82 -6.19 -16.42
N PRO A 60 0.44 -6.23 -15.93
CA PRO A 60 1.27 -7.43 -16.06
C PRO A 60 0.65 -8.64 -15.36
N LYS A 61 0.46 -9.72 -16.12
CA LYS A 61 -0.24 -10.94 -15.66
C LYS A 61 0.44 -11.58 -14.45
N ASP A 62 1.77 -11.52 -14.38
CA ASP A 62 2.54 -12.11 -13.29
C ASP A 62 2.32 -11.41 -11.95
N TYR A 63 1.96 -10.13 -11.98
CA TYR A 63 1.63 -9.35 -10.77
C TYR A 63 0.14 -9.41 -10.38
N LYS A 64 -0.72 -9.91 -11.26
CA LYS A 64 -2.18 -9.94 -11.03
C LYS A 64 -2.56 -10.70 -9.76
N PRO A 65 -2.02 -11.91 -9.48
CA PRO A 65 -2.37 -12.66 -8.27
C PRO A 65 -2.06 -11.89 -6.98
N VAL A 66 -0.89 -11.29 -6.88
CA VAL A 66 -0.51 -10.52 -5.69
C VAL A 66 -1.31 -9.22 -5.58
N ALA A 67 -1.56 -8.53 -6.70
CA ALA A 67 -2.38 -7.32 -6.72
C ALA A 67 -3.81 -7.61 -6.21
N ASP A 68 -4.43 -8.69 -6.68
CA ASP A 68 -5.77 -9.10 -6.24
C ASP A 68 -5.80 -9.53 -4.77
N ALA A 69 -4.79 -10.24 -4.30
CA ALA A 69 -4.68 -10.63 -2.89
C ALA A 69 -4.53 -9.41 -1.98
N MET A 70 -3.68 -8.46 -2.35
CA MET A 70 -3.49 -7.21 -1.59
C MET A 70 -4.72 -6.30 -1.66
N LYS A 71 -5.40 -6.22 -2.80
CA LYS A 71 -6.69 -5.53 -2.95
C LYS A 71 -7.75 -6.12 -2.01
N LYS A 72 -7.85 -7.46 -1.96
CA LYS A 72 -8.76 -8.15 -1.06
C LYS A 72 -8.46 -7.82 0.41
N SER A 73 -7.20 -7.92 0.82
CA SER A 73 -6.79 -7.66 2.20
C SER A 73 -7.06 -6.20 2.63
N LEU A 74 -6.84 -5.22 1.72
CA LEU A 74 -7.19 -3.82 1.96
C LEU A 74 -8.71 -3.65 2.14
N ASN A 75 -9.52 -4.30 1.30
CA ASN A 75 -10.98 -4.22 1.40
C ASN A 75 -11.51 -4.84 2.69
N GLU A 76 -10.86 -5.89 3.21
CA GLU A 76 -11.16 -6.47 4.52
C GLU A 76 -10.79 -5.49 5.64
N LEU A 77 -9.60 -4.88 5.58
CA LEU A 77 -9.14 -3.88 6.55
C LEU A 77 -10.08 -2.67 6.62
N ARG A 78 -10.57 -2.17 5.49
CA ARG A 78 -11.52 -1.04 5.41
C ARG A 78 -12.84 -1.28 6.16
N LYS A 79 -13.24 -2.53 6.33
CA LYS A 79 -14.45 -2.90 7.09
C LYS A 79 -14.24 -2.86 8.60
N ARG A 80 -12.99 -2.88 9.06
CA ARG A 80 -12.65 -2.87 10.48
C ARG A 80 -12.91 -1.47 11.08
N LYS A 81 -13.60 -1.46 12.22
CA LYS A 81 -13.88 -0.24 13.01
C LYS A 81 -13.21 -0.26 14.37
N ASP A 82 -12.60 -1.37 14.69
CA ASP A 82 -12.00 -1.70 15.98
C ASP A 82 -10.45 -1.62 15.97
N VAL A 83 -9.86 -1.24 14.83
CA VAL A 83 -8.42 -1.10 14.64
C VAL A 83 -8.13 0.26 14.00
N VAL A 84 -7.13 0.96 14.52
CA VAL A 84 -6.60 2.18 13.88
C VAL A 84 -5.53 1.77 12.88
N TRP A 85 -5.69 2.11 11.60
CA TRP A 85 -4.79 1.67 10.55
C TRP A 85 -4.42 2.79 9.57
N THR A 86 -3.30 2.62 8.87
CA THR A 86 -2.92 3.37 7.67
C THR A 86 -2.34 2.38 6.67
N TYR A 87 -2.88 2.36 5.45
CA TYR A 87 -2.38 1.52 4.36
C TYR A 87 -1.60 2.40 3.39
N ILE A 88 -0.32 2.10 3.16
CA ILE A 88 0.57 2.93 2.36
C ILE A 88 0.92 2.19 1.08
N SER A 89 0.29 2.59 -0.04
CA SER A 89 0.60 2.05 -1.36
C SER A 89 1.90 2.67 -1.89
N PRO A 90 2.86 1.88 -2.38
CA PRO A 90 4.01 2.42 -3.10
C PRO A 90 3.60 2.90 -4.50
N ALA A 91 4.53 3.53 -5.21
CA ALA A 91 4.45 3.75 -6.64
C ALA A 91 4.41 2.42 -7.42
N ALA A 92 4.03 2.45 -8.70
CA ALA A 92 3.94 1.26 -9.54
C ALA A 92 5.30 0.56 -9.70
N GLU A 93 6.36 1.34 -9.86
CA GLU A 93 7.74 0.85 -9.82
C GLU A 93 8.29 1.04 -8.40
N PHE A 94 8.39 -0.07 -7.67
CA PHE A 94 8.86 -0.11 -6.29
C PHE A 94 10.22 -0.81 -6.25
N ASP A 95 11.29 -0.01 -6.24
CA ASP A 95 12.66 -0.45 -6.50
C ASP A 95 13.42 -0.74 -5.20
N ALA A 96 13.75 -2.03 -4.99
CA ALA A 96 14.52 -2.47 -3.84
C ALA A 96 15.98 -1.98 -3.85
N ALA A 97 16.55 -1.76 -5.04
CA ALA A 97 17.95 -1.32 -5.24
C ALA A 97 18.07 0.19 -5.46
N GLY A 98 16.95 0.91 -5.52
CA GLY A 98 16.90 2.33 -5.80
C GLY A 98 17.60 3.18 -4.75
N ALA A 99 18.18 4.29 -5.20
CA ALA A 99 18.92 5.21 -4.33
C ALA A 99 17.99 5.87 -3.29
N ARG A 100 18.56 6.16 -2.13
CA ARG A 100 17.91 6.99 -1.10
C ARG A 100 18.13 8.46 -1.45
N THR A 101 17.06 9.14 -1.88
CA THR A 101 17.08 10.58 -2.19
C THR A 101 16.68 11.46 -1.02
N GLY A 102 15.98 10.88 -0.06
CA GLY A 102 15.41 11.60 1.09
C GLY A 102 14.15 12.39 0.76
N ARG A 103 13.57 12.20 -0.44
CA ARG A 103 12.42 12.99 -0.92
C ARG A 103 11.34 12.11 -1.51
N TYR A 104 10.09 12.40 -1.13
CA TYR A 104 8.92 11.70 -1.66
C TYR A 104 7.75 12.67 -1.80
N LEU A 105 6.74 12.26 -2.55
CA LEU A 105 5.44 12.91 -2.67
C LEU A 105 4.38 12.01 -2.04
N LEU A 106 3.44 12.64 -1.34
CA LEU A 106 2.23 11.97 -0.85
C LEU A 106 1.09 12.16 -1.84
N ALA A 107 0.37 11.09 -2.09
CA ALA A 107 -0.87 11.08 -2.86
C ALA A 107 -1.93 10.21 -2.14
N GLY A 108 -3.11 10.09 -2.71
CA GLY A 108 -4.26 9.43 -2.10
C GLY A 108 -4.59 8.07 -2.73
N GLU A 109 -5.85 7.94 -3.09
CA GLU A 109 -6.43 6.72 -3.65
C GLU A 109 -6.10 6.52 -5.14
N GLU A 110 -5.69 7.57 -5.84
CA GLU A 110 -5.44 7.54 -7.28
C GLU A 110 -3.99 7.21 -7.61
N PHE A 111 -3.80 6.55 -8.73
CA PHE A 111 -2.50 6.40 -9.35
C PHE A 111 -1.95 7.77 -9.74
N THR A 112 -0.74 8.06 -9.33
CA THR A 112 -0.11 9.36 -9.52
C THR A 112 1.31 9.19 -10.08
N THR A 113 1.70 10.16 -10.90
CA THR A 113 3.06 10.28 -11.42
C THR A 113 3.72 11.57 -10.90
N ASN A 114 5.05 11.58 -10.87
CA ASN A 114 5.82 12.79 -10.55
C ASN A 114 5.91 13.74 -11.76
N ALA A 115 6.66 14.83 -11.63
CA ALA A 115 6.82 15.83 -12.69
C ALA A 115 7.45 15.27 -13.97
N GLU A 116 8.15 14.13 -13.90
CA GLU A 116 8.74 13.42 -15.04
C GLU A 116 7.76 12.39 -15.66
N GLY A 117 6.53 12.30 -15.17
CA GLY A 117 5.54 11.31 -15.63
C GLY A 117 5.77 9.89 -15.11
N LYS A 118 6.62 9.71 -14.09
CA LYS A 118 6.99 8.40 -13.54
C LYS A 118 6.25 8.11 -12.24
N SER A 119 5.75 6.89 -12.09
CA SER A 119 5.30 6.33 -10.82
C SER A 119 6.36 5.39 -10.28
N TYR A 120 7.35 5.96 -9.61
CA TYR A 120 8.54 5.28 -9.10
C TYR A 120 8.81 5.67 -7.65
N ILE A 121 9.30 4.75 -6.84
CA ILE A 121 9.90 5.02 -5.54
C ILE A 121 10.90 3.92 -5.15
N SER A 122 12.03 4.30 -4.53
CA SER A 122 12.93 3.35 -3.92
C SER A 122 12.37 2.82 -2.59
N TYR A 123 12.77 1.61 -2.18
CA TYR A 123 12.45 1.10 -0.84
C TYR A 123 12.97 2.04 0.25
N ALA A 124 14.13 2.66 0.03
CA ALA A 124 14.73 3.57 0.99
C ALA A 124 13.89 4.85 1.21
N ASP A 125 13.37 5.46 0.14
CA ASP A 125 12.52 6.65 0.26
C ASP A 125 11.11 6.29 0.74
N TYR A 126 10.59 5.13 0.35
CA TYR A 126 9.35 4.60 0.90
C TYR A 126 9.43 4.37 2.42
N ALA A 127 10.56 3.85 2.91
CA ALA A 127 10.78 3.68 4.34
C ALA A 127 10.77 5.00 5.10
N ILE A 128 11.30 6.09 4.52
CA ILE A 128 11.21 7.44 5.10
C ILE A 128 9.73 7.85 5.23
N ALA A 129 8.93 7.69 4.17
CA ALA A 129 7.51 8.01 4.20
C ALA A 129 6.74 7.20 5.26
N MET A 130 7.09 5.92 5.41
CA MET A 130 6.51 5.04 6.43
C MET A 130 6.83 5.52 7.85
N VAL A 131 8.09 5.90 8.12
CA VAL A 131 8.52 6.42 9.42
C VAL A 131 7.86 7.77 9.70
N ASP A 132 7.87 8.66 8.73
CA ASP A 132 7.20 9.97 8.84
C ASP A 132 5.71 9.82 9.20
N GLU A 133 4.99 8.90 8.55
CA GLU A 133 3.59 8.64 8.88
C GLU A 133 3.43 7.97 10.25
N ALA A 134 4.38 7.11 10.65
CA ALA A 134 4.38 6.51 11.98
C ALA A 134 4.47 7.57 13.09
N GLU A 135 5.32 8.58 12.90
CA GLU A 135 5.54 9.66 13.85
C GLU A 135 4.42 10.71 13.82
N LYS A 136 4.04 11.19 12.63
CA LYS A 136 3.06 12.28 12.46
C LYS A 136 1.62 11.84 12.68
N GLY A 137 1.26 10.64 12.22
CA GLY A 137 -0.07 10.07 12.42
C GLY A 137 -1.23 10.79 11.75
N ASN A 138 -0.99 11.38 10.59
CA ASN A 138 -1.96 12.25 9.93
C ASN A 138 -3.07 11.49 9.18
N HIS A 139 -2.84 10.21 8.81
CA HIS A 139 -3.70 9.48 7.90
C HIS A 139 -4.28 8.21 8.56
N LYS A 140 -5.11 8.41 9.60
CA LYS A 140 -5.78 7.30 10.31
C LYS A 140 -6.98 6.78 9.54
N ASN A 141 -7.11 5.45 9.48
CA ASN A 141 -8.20 4.73 8.84
C ASN A 141 -8.39 5.07 7.35
N GLN A 142 -7.27 5.26 6.65
CA GLN A 142 -7.28 5.55 5.23
C GLN A 142 -6.06 4.96 4.51
N ARG A 143 -6.18 4.85 3.18
CA ARG A 143 -5.07 4.56 2.31
C ARG A 143 -4.46 5.87 1.81
N ILE A 144 -3.13 5.91 1.80
CA ILE A 144 -2.33 6.89 1.08
C ILE A 144 -1.42 6.19 0.08
N SER A 145 -0.90 6.92 -0.86
CA SER A 145 0.16 6.44 -1.75
C SER A 145 1.37 7.35 -1.70
N VAL A 146 2.53 6.79 -1.99
CA VAL A 146 3.81 7.51 -1.96
C VAL A 146 4.61 7.21 -3.22
N LEU A 147 5.25 8.23 -3.77
CA LEU A 147 6.10 8.15 -4.95
C LEU A 147 7.30 9.07 -4.80
N GLY A 148 8.38 8.78 -5.55
CA GLY A 148 9.58 9.62 -5.59
C GLY A 148 9.30 10.98 -6.23
N LYS A 149 9.98 12.00 -5.72
CA LYS A 149 9.85 13.37 -6.21
C LYS A 149 10.69 13.58 -7.46
#